data_64128f8c13551ed548e2a84f29b95e8d
#
_entry.id   64128f8c13551ed548e2a84f29b95e8d
#
_cell.length_a   1.000
_cell.length_b   1.000
_cell.length_c   1.000
_cell.angle_alpha   90.00
_cell.angle_beta   90.00
_cell.angle_gamma   90.00
#
_symmetry.space_group_name_H-M   'P 1'
#
loop_
_entity.id
_entity.type
_entity.pdbx_description
1 polymer ?
#
loop_
_entity_poly.entity_id
_entity_poly.type
_entity_poly.pdbx_seq_one_letter_code
_entity_poly.pdbx_strand_id
1 'polypeptide(L)'
;MLDRTSKVIRVRSPIVISKNGRIDNDILYQMLEIGLKAFFDDDDYLSRLRSLHADDDVVGIKVSTLGGRGISTNVELVDRFSGILQDAGIPPGKHLVWDRSDSELKTVGYTIKTGGGPLCFGTDHSGIGYSDDLVAKGSIGGLLSRILTEYCGGIVNMPVLKDHGIAGITCALKNHYGSIHNPNKYHDHGCDPYIA
;
A
#
# COMPACT_ATOMS: atom_id res chain seq x y z
N MET A 1 18.63 -24.43 10.34
CA MET A 1 17.50 -23.71 9.72
C MET A 1 16.87 -22.88 10.84
N LEU A 2 16.98 -21.55 10.81
CA LEU A 2 16.32 -20.71 11.81
C LEU A 2 14.82 -20.83 11.55
N ASP A 3 14.08 -21.32 12.52
CA ASP A 3 12.61 -21.36 12.49
C ASP A 3 12.09 -19.92 12.56
N ARG A 4 11.94 -19.28 11.38
CA ARG A 4 11.44 -17.90 11.27
C ARG A 4 9.94 -17.95 11.16
N THR A 5 9.26 -17.85 12.29
CA THR A 5 7.81 -17.65 12.32
C THR A 5 7.50 -16.19 12.07
N SER A 6 6.48 -15.93 11.25
CA SER A 6 5.94 -14.58 11.01
C SER A 6 4.58 -14.46 11.69
N LYS A 7 4.34 -13.33 12.38
CA LYS A 7 3.04 -13.02 12.98
C LYS A 7 2.08 -12.54 11.90
N VAL A 8 0.94 -13.18 11.79
CA VAL A 8 -0.16 -12.77 10.89
C VAL A 8 -1.41 -12.53 11.71
N ILE A 9 -1.99 -11.35 11.58
CA ILE A 9 -3.26 -10.98 12.23
C ILE A 9 -4.36 -10.99 11.18
N ARG A 10 -5.45 -11.71 11.47
CA ARG A 10 -6.65 -11.72 10.65
C ARG A 10 -7.83 -11.16 11.42
N VAL A 11 -8.34 -10.02 10.99
CA VAL A 11 -9.54 -9.39 11.54
C VAL A 11 -10.70 -9.59 10.56
N ARG A 12 -11.86 -9.99 11.07
CA ARG A 12 -13.07 -10.20 10.26
C ARG A 12 -14.28 -9.60 10.97
N SER A 13 -15.13 -8.95 10.18
CA SER A 13 -16.45 -8.51 10.63
C SER A 13 -17.50 -8.87 9.56
N PRO A 14 -18.60 -9.54 9.89
CA PRO A 14 -19.67 -9.86 8.93
C PRO A 14 -20.54 -8.65 8.62
N ILE A 15 -20.38 -7.54 9.34
CA ILE A 15 -21.24 -6.36 9.28
C ILE A 15 -20.52 -5.10 8.80
N VAL A 16 -19.20 -5.17 8.51
CA VAL A 16 -18.44 -4.01 8.01
C VAL A 16 -18.89 -3.57 6.62
N ILE A 17 -19.41 -4.50 5.82
CA ILE A 17 -20.03 -4.20 4.52
C ILE A 17 -21.51 -4.51 4.63
N SER A 18 -22.34 -3.48 4.46
CA SER A 18 -23.79 -3.59 4.45
C SER A 18 -24.30 -4.31 3.20
N LYS A 19 -25.56 -4.76 3.21
CA LYS A 19 -26.19 -5.46 2.07
C LYS A 19 -26.19 -4.65 0.76
N ASN A 20 -26.11 -3.32 0.84
CA ASN A 20 -26.03 -2.42 -0.31
C ASN A 20 -24.58 -2.06 -0.71
N GLY A 21 -23.58 -2.76 -0.16
CA GLY A 21 -22.17 -2.59 -0.49
C GLY A 21 -21.49 -1.39 0.19
N ARG A 22 -22.17 -0.69 1.10
CA ARG A 22 -21.54 0.43 1.84
C ARG A 22 -20.69 -0.09 2.98
N ILE A 23 -19.51 0.50 3.13
CA ILE A 23 -18.61 0.22 4.25
C ILE A 23 -19.05 1.04 5.47
N ASP A 24 -19.14 0.38 6.61
CA ASP A 24 -19.32 1.03 7.91
C ASP A 24 -17.95 1.48 8.41
N ASN A 25 -17.75 2.78 8.45
CA ASN A 25 -16.49 3.40 8.79
C ASN A 25 -16.08 3.21 10.25
N ASP A 26 -17.05 3.11 11.18
CA ASP A 26 -16.76 2.95 12.60
C ASP A 26 -16.34 1.50 12.88
N ILE A 27 -17.01 0.55 12.26
CA ILE A 27 -16.61 -0.86 12.33
C ILE A 27 -15.25 -1.06 11.67
N LEU A 28 -15.00 -0.42 10.53
CA LEU A 28 -13.70 -0.49 9.84
C LEU A 28 -12.57 0.06 10.72
N TYR A 29 -12.80 1.19 11.41
CA TYR A 29 -11.83 1.76 12.35
C TYR A 29 -11.53 0.78 13.49
N GLN A 30 -12.57 0.21 14.12
CA GLN A 30 -12.40 -0.79 15.17
C GLN A 30 -11.62 -2.03 14.69
N MET A 31 -11.85 -2.48 13.45
CA MET A 31 -11.10 -3.59 12.87
C MET A 31 -9.61 -3.26 12.71
N LEU A 32 -9.30 -2.05 12.26
CA LEU A 32 -7.91 -1.58 12.14
C LEU A 32 -7.24 -1.48 13.51
N GLU A 33 -7.92 -0.88 14.49
CA GLU A 33 -7.42 -0.76 15.86
C GLU A 33 -7.12 -2.13 16.49
N ILE A 34 -8.08 -3.04 16.46
CA ILE A 34 -7.91 -4.42 16.96
C ILE A 34 -6.74 -5.10 16.25
N GLY A 35 -6.64 -4.93 14.93
CA GLY A 35 -5.57 -5.50 14.13
C GLY A 35 -4.20 -4.99 14.51
N LEU A 36 -4.06 -3.68 14.70
CA LEU A 36 -2.81 -3.02 15.07
C LEU A 36 -2.38 -3.36 16.50
N LYS A 37 -3.30 -3.31 17.48
CA LYS A 37 -3.03 -3.75 18.85
C LYS A 37 -2.52 -5.19 18.89
N ALA A 38 -3.19 -6.08 18.20
CA ALA A 38 -2.79 -7.48 18.12
C ALA A 38 -1.45 -7.66 17.38
N PHE A 39 -1.18 -6.85 16.35
CA PHE A 39 0.08 -6.91 15.59
C PHE A 39 1.27 -6.49 16.44
N PHE A 40 1.14 -5.35 17.12
CA PHE A 40 2.21 -4.80 17.99
C PHE A 40 2.29 -5.49 19.35
N ASP A 41 1.26 -6.24 19.73
CA ASP A 41 1.10 -6.80 21.08
C ASP A 41 1.15 -5.70 22.17
N ASP A 42 0.47 -4.58 21.88
CA ASP A 42 0.54 -3.36 22.65
C ASP A 42 -0.76 -2.56 22.49
N ASP A 43 -1.36 -2.13 23.60
CA ASP A 43 -2.52 -1.25 23.57
C ASP A 43 -2.18 0.16 23.10
N ASP A 44 -0.93 0.62 23.31
CA ASP A 44 -0.39 1.87 22.77
C ASP A 44 0.18 1.68 21.35
N TYR A 45 -0.65 1.10 20.48
CA TYR A 45 -0.30 0.86 19.09
C TYR A 45 0.03 2.14 18.30
N LEU A 46 -0.51 3.31 18.73
CA LEU A 46 -0.23 4.59 18.08
C LEU A 46 1.24 5.00 18.27
N SER A 47 1.75 4.94 19.49
CA SER A 47 3.17 5.19 19.76
C SER A 47 4.06 4.18 19.04
N ARG A 48 3.64 2.92 18.96
CA ARG A 48 4.35 1.90 18.19
C ARG A 48 4.38 2.22 16.70
N LEU A 49 3.24 2.58 16.12
CA LEU A 49 3.16 2.97 14.71
C LEU A 49 4.01 4.20 14.45
N ARG A 50 3.96 5.20 15.34
CA ARG A 50 4.80 6.41 15.25
C ARG A 50 6.30 6.09 15.27
N SER A 51 6.72 5.16 16.11
CA SER A 51 8.13 4.78 16.26
C SER A 51 8.76 4.10 15.03
N LEU A 52 7.94 3.67 14.06
CA LEU A 52 8.42 3.10 12.80
C LEU A 52 8.87 4.16 11.79
N HIS A 53 8.61 5.44 12.06
CA HIS A 53 8.87 6.53 11.12
C HIS A 53 9.66 7.66 11.78
N ALA A 54 10.64 8.22 11.08
CA ALA A 54 11.32 9.44 11.51
C ALA A 54 10.41 10.67 11.36
N ASP A 55 10.76 11.80 12.00
CA ASP A 55 9.91 13.00 12.02
C ASP A 55 9.68 13.60 10.63
N ASP A 56 10.69 13.50 9.76
CA ASP A 56 10.63 14.04 8.42
C ASP A 56 10.15 13.06 7.35
N ASP A 57 9.90 11.80 7.73
CA ASP A 57 9.47 10.78 6.78
C ASP A 57 8.10 11.09 6.17
N VAL A 58 7.99 10.82 4.87
CA VAL A 58 6.71 10.65 4.20
C VAL A 58 6.36 9.16 4.25
N VAL A 59 5.18 8.84 4.78
CA VAL A 59 4.65 7.48 4.81
C VAL A 59 3.90 7.21 3.51
N GLY A 60 4.48 6.37 2.66
CA GLY A 60 3.86 5.94 1.42
C GLY A 60 2.84 4.83 1.65
N ILE A 61 1.58 5.08 1.31
CA ILE A 61 0.53 4.06 1.34
C ILE A 61 0.39 3.49 -0.08
N LYS A 62 1.03 2.34 -0.33
CA LYS A 62 0.99 1.67 -1.63
C LYS A 62 -0.30 0.88 -1.76
N VAL A 63 -1.17 1.34 -2.65
CA VAL A 63 -2.46 0.69 -2.94
C VAL A 63 -2.38 -0.21 -4.18
N SER A 64 -3.42 -0.99 -4.44
CA SER A 64 -3.61 -1.80 -5.65
C SER A 64 -4.81 -1.25 -6.41
N THR A 65 -4.60 -0.70 -7.61
CA THR A 65 -5.66 -0.07 -8.41
C THR A 65 -5.94 -0.78 -9.72
N LEU A 66 -5.04 -1.67 -10.15
CA LEU A 66 -5.20 -2.44 -11.37
C LEU A 66 -6.38 -3.43 -11.25
N GLY A 67 -7.32 -3.32 -12.18
CA GLY A 67 -8.50 -4.18 -12.27
C GLY A 67 -9.82 -3.49 -11.95
N GLY A 68 -9.80 -2.21 -11.56
CA GLY A 68 -11.00 -1.39 -11.30
C GLY A 68 -11.56 -1.53 -9.89
N ARG A 69 -12.66 -0.81 -9.61
CA ARG A 69 -13.20 -0.61 -8.25
C ARG A 69 -13.46 -1.88 -7.44
N GLY A 70 -13.96 -2.93 -8.07
CA GLY A 70 -14.40 -4.15 -7.35
C GLY A 70 -13.26 -4.99 -6.78
N ILE A 71 -12.03 -4.80 -7.26
CA ILE A 71 -10.85 -5.59 -6.90
C ILE A 71 -9.63 -4.73 -6.60
N SER A 72 -9.86 -3.49 -6.20
CA SER A 72 -8.83 -2.52 -5.80
C SER A 72 -8.88 -2.25 -4.29
N THR A 73 -7.82 -1.67 -3.75
CA THR A 73 -7.79 -1.24 -2.35
C THR A 73 -8.87 -0.18 -2.12
N ASN A 74 -9.72 -0.41 -1.12
CA ASN A 74 -10.82 0.49 -0.82
C ASN A 74 -10.33 1.86 -0.35
N VAL A 75 -10.92 2.92 -0.88
CA VAL A 75 -10.62 4.30 -0.51
C VAL A 75 -10.91 4.52 0.97
N GLU A 76 -12.05 4.01 1.47
CA GLU A 76 -12.45 4.12 2.88
C GLU A 76 -11.43 3.49 3.83
N LEU A 77 -10.82 2.36 3.44
CA LEU A 77 -9.76 1.71 4.23
C LEU A 77 -8.52 2.60 4.33
N VAL A 78 -8.12 3.21 3.22
CA VAL A 78 -6.95 4.09 3.16
C VAL A 78 -7.20 5.38 3.95
N ASP A 79 -8.38 5.98 3.81
CA ASP A 79 -8.77 7.19 4.54
C ASP A 79 -8.78 6.95 6.06
N ARG A 80 -9.33 5.81 6.50
CA ARG A 80 -9.33 5.45 7.93
C ARG A 80 -7.93 5.18 8.46
N PHE A 81 -7.09 4.50 7.70
CA PHE A 81 -5.70 4.28 8.09
C PHE A 81 -4.89 5.59 8.11
N SER A 82 -5.13 6.50 7.16
CA SER A 82 -4.55 7.84 7.18
C SER A 82 -4.97 8.63 8.44
N GLY A 83 -6.21 8.47 8.89
CA GLY A 83 -6.66 9.00 10.19
C GLY A 83 -5.87 8.43 11.36
N ILE A 84 -5.64 7.12 11.39
CA ILE A 84 -4.81 6.47 12.42
C ILE A 84 -3.36 6.99 12.41
N LEU A 85 -2.77 7.21 11.22
CA LEU A 85 -1.45 7.84 11.12
C LEU A 85 -1.44 9.25 11.72
N GLN A 86 -2.51 10.02 11.48
CA GLN A 86 -2.66 11.35 12.07
C GLN A 86 -2.80 11.28 13.59
N ASP A 87 -3.60 10.35 14.12
CA ASP A 87 -3.74 10.11 15.57
C ASP A 87 -2.42 9.67 16.21
N ALA A 88 -1.57 8.97 15.46
CA ALA A 88 -0.21 8.61 15.86
C ALA A 88 0.78 9.80 15.78
N GLY A 89 0.33 11.00 15.38
CA GLY A 89 1.17 12.20 15.30
C GLY A 89 1.92 12.38 13.98
N ILE A 90 1.59 11.61 12.94
CA ILE A 90 2.13 11.81 11.58
C ILE A 90 1.16 12.74 10.84
N PRO A 91 1.56 13.97 10.47
CA PRO A 91 0.63 14.93 9.89
C PRO A 91 0.18 14.52 8.49
N PRO A 92 -1.07 14.87 8.07
CA PRO A 92 -1.61 14.46 6.77
C PRO A 92 -0.75 14.82 5.56
N GLY A 93 -0.01 15.92 5.60
CA GLY A 93 0.94 16.29 4.53
C GLY A 93 2.14 15.36 4.38
N LYS A 94 2.33 14.44 5.32
CA LYS A 94 3.35 13.38 5.30
C LYS A 94 2.77 12.00 4.91
N HIS A 95 1.51 11.93 4.49
CA HIS A 95 0.91 10.71 3.94
C HIS A 95 0.86 10.82 2.41
N LEU A 96 1.32 9.79 1.72
CA LEU A 96 1.25 9.70 0.25
C LEU A 96 0.59 8.40 -0.16
N VAL A 97 -0.66 8.48 -0.63
CA VAL A 97 -1.35 7.36 -1.28
C VAL A 97 -0.86 7.26 -2.72
N TRP A 98 -0.43 6.08 -3.14
CA TRP A 98 0.14 5.94 -4.47
C TRP A 98 0.00 4.55 -5.09
N ASP A 99 0.02 4.54 -6.41
CA ASP A 99 0.21 3.36 -7.25
C ASP A 99 0.99 3.76 -8.51
N ARG A 100 0.97 2.96 -9.52
CA ARG A 100 1.69 3.21 -10.76
C ARG A 100 1.13 4.39 -11.54
N SER A 101 -0.21 4.55 -11.61
CA SER A 101 -0.86 5.47 -12.53
C SER A 101 -1.92 6.37 -11.88
N ASP A 102 -1.84 7.67 -12.18
CA ASP A 102 -2.87 8.65 -11.82
C ASP A 102 -4.25 8.27 -12.37
N SER A 103 -4.30 7.73 -13.60
CA SER A 103 -5.56 7.37 -14.24
C SER A 103 -6.22 6.18 -13.55
N GLU A 104 -5.45 5.18 -13.13
CA GLU A 104 -5.95 4.03 -12.37
C GLU A 104 -6.44 4.45 -10.99
N LEU A 105 -5.68 5.30 -10.28
CA LEU A 105 -6.10 5.87 -9.00
C LEU A 105 -7.46 6.58 -9.12
N LYS A 106 -7.63 7.46 -10.11
CA LYS A 106 -8.90 8.15 -10.37
C LYS A 106 -10.04 7.18 -10.67
N THR A 107 -9.79 6.17 -11.49
CA THR A 107 -10.80 5.18 -11.90
C THR A 107 -11.40 4.45 -10.71
N VAL A 108 -10.60 4.15 -9.69
CA VAL A 108 -11.07 3.44 -8.50
C VAL A 108 -11.62 4.36 -7.40
N GLY A 109 -11.50 5.68 -7.57
CA GLY A 109 -12.15 6.66 -6.70
C GLY A 109 -11.20 7.53 -5.87
N TYR A 110 -9.88 7.38 -6.01
CA TYR A 110 -8.93 8.30 -5.38
C TYR A 110 -8.91 9.65 -6.10
N THR A 111 -8.69 10.71 -5.34
CA THR A 111 -8.54 12.08 -5.88
C THR A 111 -7.07 12.44 -5.93
N ILE A 112 -6.53 12.76 -7.12
CA ILE A 112 -5.15 13.18 -7.28
C ILE A 112 -4.92 14.51 -6.56
N LYS A 113 -3.90 14.56 -5.71
CA LYS A 113 -3.63 15.69 -4.84
C LYS A 113 -2.12 15.79 -4.51
N THR A 114 -1.54 16.95 -4.75
CA THR A 114 -0.11 17.22 -4.57
C THR A 114 0.21 18.16 -3.42
N GLY A 115 -0.81 18.58 -2.63
CA GLY A 115 -0.64 19.45 -1.47
C GLY A 115 -1.88 19.58 -0.61
N GLY A 116 -1.74 20.17 0.56
CA GLY A 116 -2.85 20.54 1.45
C GLY A 116 -3.58 19.38 2.13
N GLY A 117 -2.89 18.34 2.56
CA GLY A 117 -3.45 17.16 3.26
C GLY A 117 -2.83 15.88 2.75
N PRO A 118 -3.45 14.70 2.92
CA PRO A 118 -2.89 13.49 2.35
C PRO A 118 -2.65 13.65 0.86
N LEU A 119 -1.42 13.37 0.42
CA LEU A 119 -1.03 13.41 -0.99
C LEU A 119 -1.58 12.16 -1.67
N CYS A 120 -1.87 12.27 -2.97
CA CYS A 120 -2.29 11.12 -3.77
C CYS A 120 -1.88 11.31 -5.22
N PHE A 121 -0.94 10.49 -5.71
CA PHE A 121 -0.54 10.51 -7.12
C PHE A 121 0.20 9.23 -7.53
N GLY A 122 0.27 8.99 -8.83
CA GLY A 122 0.95 7.84 -9.41
C GLY A 122 2.43 8.09 -9.68
N THR A 123 3.15 7.01 -9.97
CA THR A 123 4.52 7.11 -10.50
C THR A 123 4.56 7.87 -11.83
N ASP A 124 3.48 7.78 -12.63
CA ASP A 124 3.35 8.50 -13.92
C ASP A 124 2.95 9.98 -13.75
N HIS A 125 2.76 10.46 -12.52
CA HIS A 125 2.49 11.87 -12.27
C HIS A 125 3.62 12.76 -12.77
N SER A 126 3.28 13.93 -13.33
CA SER A 126 4.27 14.87 -13.87
C SER A 126 5.34 15.23 -12.82
N GLY A 127 6.61 15.06 -13.17
CA GLY A 127 7.76 15.34 -12.30
C GLY A 127 8.13 14.20 -11.33
N ILE A 128 7.43 13.07 -11.32
CA ILE A 128 7.75 11.90 -10.48
C ILE A 128 8.62 10.92 -11.27
N GLY A 129 8.04 9.99 -11.98
CA GLY A 129 8.76 9.01 -12.80
C GLY A 129 9.50 7.94 -12.00
N TYR A 130 10.53 7.40 -12.64
CA TYR A 130 11.40 6.35 -12.08
C TYR A 130 12.78 6.93 -11.77
N SER A 131 13.51 6.28 -10.86
CA SER A 131 14.90 6.63 -10.54
C SER A 131 15.79 6.47 -11.76
N ASP A 132 16.92 7.21 -11.79
CA ASP A 132 17.91 7.10 -12.85
C ASP A 132 18.86 5.91 -12.62
N ASP A 133 18.91 5.39 -11.41
CA ASP A 133 19.78 4.28 -11.00
C ASP A 133 19.14 2.92 -11.29
N LEU A 134 19.85 2.11 -12.07
CA LEU A 134 19.46 0.73 -12.32
C LEU A 134 19.71 -0.12 -11.08
N VAL A 135 18.65 -0.66 -10.50
CA VAL A 135 18.75 -1.66 -9.44
C VAL A 135 18.73 -3.05 -10.07
N ALA A 136 19.76 -3.85 -9.78
CA ALA A 136 19.88 -5.22 -10.27
C ALA A 136 20.16 -6.18 -9.11
N LYS A 137 19.40 -7.30 -9.05
CA LYS A 137 19.61 -8.39 -8.10
C LYS A 137 19.17 -9.70 -8.72
N GLY A 138 20.12 -10.65 -8.84
CA GLY A 138 19.86 -11.92 -9.52
C GLY A 138 19.44 -11.71 -10.97
N SER A 139 18.28 -12.22 -11.34
CA SER A 139 17.69 -12.09 -12.69
C SER A 139 16.81 -10.83 -12.85
N ILE A 140 16.72 -9.99 -11.82
CA ILE A 140 15.89 -8.78 -11.84
C ILE A 140 16.82 -7.58 -12.09
N GLY A 141 16.45 -6.72 -13.05
CA GLY A 141 17.11 -5.45 -13.29
C GLY A 141 16.12 -4.41 -13.80
N GLY A 142 15.97 -3.28 -13.11
CA GLY A 142 15.00 -2.25 -13.47
C GLY A 142 15.13 -0.98 -12.66
N LEU A 143 14.39 0.04 -13.09
CA LEU A 143 14.29 1.30 -12.37
C LEU A 143 13.13 1.20 -11.37
N LEU A 144 13.31 1.79 -10.19
CA LEU A 144 12.26 1.88 -9.18
C LEU A 144 11.55 3.23 -9.29
N SER A 145 10.28 3.27 -8.88
CA SER A 145 9.55 4.51 -8.72
C SER A 145 10.29 5.46 -7.79
N ARG A 146 10.44 6.73 -8.17
CA ARG A 146 11.01 7.76 -7.29
C ARG A 146 10.20 7.93 -6.00
N ILE A 147 8.93 7.56 -6.00
CA ILE A 147 8.13 7.53 -4.76
C ILE A 147 8.81 6.64 -3.71
N LEU A 148 9.34 5.48 -4.11
CA LEU A 148 10.07 4.57 -3.22
C LEU A 148 11.47 5.06 -2.86
N THR A 149 12.19 5.64 -3.81
CA THR A 149 13.62 5.92 -3.66
C THR A 149 13.91 7.31 -3.12
N GLU A 150 12.98 8.27 -3.31
CA GLU A 150 13.23 9.68 -3.02
C GLU A 150 12.15 10.34 -2.14
N TYR A 151 10.88 9.86 -2.18
CA TYR A 151 9.77 10.53 -1.49
C TYR A 151 9.43 9.91 -0.14
N CYS A 152 9.50 8.59 -0.02
CA CYS A 152 9.01 7.90 1.18
C CYS A 152 10.14 7.37 2.04
N GLY A 153 10.11 7.71 3.34
CA GLY A 153 10.97 7.09 4.35
C GLY A 153 10.43 5.75 4.87
N GLY A 154 9.13 5.52 4.72
CA GLY A 154 8.47 4.27 5.09
C GLY A 154 7.28 3.93 4.19
N ILE A 155 6.97 2.64 4.07
CA ILE A 155 5.88 2.15 3.22
C ILE A 155 4.90 1.29 4.00
N VAL A 156 3.63 1.63 3.88
CA VAL A 156 2.51 0.76 4.24
C VAL A 156 1.97 0.14 2.96
N ASN A 157 2.14 -1.17 2.81
CA ASN A 157 1.70 -1.89 1.62
C ASN A 157 0.26 -2.40 1.83
N MET A 158 -0.70 -1.88 1.07
CA MET A 158 -2.12 -2.24 1.15
C MET A 158 -2.59 -2.97 -0.12
N PRO A 159 -2.17 -4.21 -0.33
CA PRO A 159 -2.57 -5.03 -1.47
C PRO A 159 -4.01 -5.51 -1.32
N VAL A 160 -4.55 -6.01 -2.41
CA VAL A 160 -5.77 -6.82 -2.42
C VAL A 160 -5.38 -8.27 -2.66
N LEU A 161 -5.88 -9.16 -1.80
CA LEU A 161 -5.75 -10.60 -2.01
C LEU A 161 -6.76 -11.01 -3.10
N LYS A 162 -6.25 -11.37 -4.27
CA LYS A 162 -7.07 -11.77 -5.42
C LYS A 162 -6.33 -12.78 -6.29
N ASP A 163 -7.05 -13.48 -7.14
CA ASP A 163 -6.47 -14.35 -8.16
C ASP A 163 -5.65 -13.55 -9.20
N HIS A 164 -4.72 -14.24 -9.83
CA HIS A 164 -3.91 -13.69 -10.91
C HIS A 164 -3.64 -14.78 -11.95
N GLY A 165 -4.08 -14.55 -13.19
CA GLY A 165 -4.04 -15.56 -14.26
C GLY A 165 -2.65 -16.11 -14.59
N ILE A 166 -1.56 -15.43 -14.24
CA ILE A 166 -0.19 -15.87 -14.49
C ILE A 166 0.49 -16.33 -13.19
N ALA A 167 0.44 -15.48 -12.13
CA ALA A 167 1.13 -15.76 -10.87
C ALA A 167 0.31 -16.60 -9.88
N GLY A 168 -0.90 -17.03 -10.27
CA GLY A 168 -1.85 -17.72 -9.39
C GLY A 168 -2.54 -16.78 -8.41
N ILE A 169 -1.78 -15.97 -7.68
CA ILE A 169 -2.28 -15.07 -6.64
C ILE A 169 -1.62 -13.70 -6.69
N THR A 170 -2.38 -12.66 -6.37
CA THR A 170 -1.87 -11.31 -6.07
C THR A 170 -2.02 -11.02 -4.59
N CYS A 171 -0.95 -10.53 -3.97
CA CYS A 171 -0.92 -10.03 -2.61
C CYS A 171 0.26 -9.05 -2.42
N ALA A 172 0.85 -8.99 -1.23
CA ALA A 172 1.83 -7.99 -0.83
C ALA A 172 3.02 -7.83 -1.80
N LEU A 173 3.72 -8.92 -2.13
CA LEU A 173 4.88 -8.85 -3.04
C LEU A 173 4.46 -8.43 -4.45
N LYS A 174 3.39 -9.03 -4.99
CA LYS A 174 2.89 -8.73 -6.34
C LYS A 174 2.39 -7.29 -6.48
N ASN A 175 1.94 -6.65 -5.39
CA ASN A 175 1.55 -5.23 -5.39
C ASN A 175 2.71 -4.31 -5.79
N HIS A 176 3.96 -4.68 -5.49
CA HIS A 176 5.15 -3.92 -5.84
C HIS A 176 5.54 -4.00 -7.33
N TYR A 177 4.85 -4.79 -8.15
CA TYR A 177 4.97 -4.67 -9.60
C TYR A 177 4.57 -3.27 -10.11
N GLY A 178 3.68 -2.57 -9.40
CA GLY A 178 3.39 -1.15 -9.66
C GLY A 178 4.53 -0.19 -9.29
N SER A 179 5.57 -0.66 -8.62
CA SER A 179 6.70 0.15 -8.16
C SER A 179 7.91 0.10 -9.09
N ILE A 180 7.89 -0.75 -10.11
CA ILE A 180 9.01 -0.97 -11.03
C ILE A 180 8.67 -0.57 -12.45
N HIS A 181 9.68 -0.07 -13.16
CA HIS A 181 9.56 0.25 -14.59
C HIS A 181 9.36 -1.02 -15.41
N ASN A 182 8.36 -1.00 -16.30
CA ASN A 182 8.04 -2.11 -17.20
C ASN A 182 7.88 -3.47 -16.48
N PRO A 183 6.89 -3.62 -15.57
CA PRO A 183 6.70 -4.85 -14.81
C PRO A 183 6.33 -6.06 -15.69
N ASN A 184 5.89 -5.83 -16.95
CA ASN A 184 5.49 -6.91 -17.85
C ASN A 184 6.62 -7.89 -18.14
N LYS A 185 7.87 -7.43 -18.17
CA LYS A 185 9.05 -8.30 -18.39
C LYS A 185 9.27 -9.36 -17.28
N TYR A 186 8.57 -9.23 -16.15
CA TYR A 186 8.67 -10.14 -15.01
C TYR A 186 7.44 -11.03 -14.84
N HIS A 187 6.68 -11.27 -15.92
CA HIS A 187 5.50 -12.15 -15.87
C HIS A 187 5.76 -13.55 -16.44
N ASP A 188 6.91 -13.79 -17.01
CA ASP A 188 7.29 -15.12 -17.51
C ASP A 188 7.35 -16.14 -16.37
N HIS A 189 7.15 -17.42 -16.71
CA HIS A 189 7.21 -18.56 -15.77
C HIS A 189 6.38 -18.38 -14.48
N GLY A 190 5.19 -17.78 -14.58
CA GLY A 190 4.34 -17.54 -13.42
C GLY A 190 4.87 -16.48 -12.47
N CYS A 191 5.70 -15.55 -12.94
CA CYS A 191 6.43 -14.55 -12.18
C CYS A 191 7.56 -15.12 -11.28
N ASP A 192 7.96 -16.37 -11.48
CA ASP A 192 9.10 -16.96 -10.78
C ASP A 192 10.37 -16.78 -11.65
N PRO A 193 11.52 -16.36 -11.09
CA PRO A 193 11.81 -16.09 -9.66
C PRO A 193 11.61 -14.62 -9.23
N TYR A 194 10.88 -13.82 -10.01
CA TYR A 194 10.88 -12.35 -9.90
C TYR A 194 10.09 -11.80 -8.71
N ILE A 195 9.24 -12.60 -8.10
CA ILE A 195 8.34 -12.14 -7.02
C ILE A 195 8.90 -12.40 -5.62
N ALA A 196 9.92 -13.23 -5.50
CA ALA A 196 10.53 -13.66 -4.23
C ALA A 196 11.80 -12.88 -3.88
#